data_abdf053d4c7b660837f873b678d57396
#
_entry.id   abdf053d4c7b660837f873b678d57396
#
_cell.length_a   1.000
_cell.length_b   1.000
_cell.length_c   1.000
_cell.angle_alpha   90.00
_cell.angle_beta   90.00
_cell.angle_gamma   90.00
#
_symmetry.space_group_name_H-M   'P 1'
#
loop_
_entity.id
_entity.type
_entity.pdbx_description
1 polymer ?
#
loop_
_entity_poly.entity_id
_entity_poly.type
_entity_poly.pdbx_seq_one_letter_code
_entity_poly.pdbx_strand_id
1 'polypeptide(L)'
;MKKLLCLLFAAFLLCVSASALELPSGLDDVVPRELIDSAEAGDDLLLRGGQYLFSHFRAALQDAVANSLRGAMALMLLSLLCGLVEGTAESAGETPARYTGYLGVLSAAALSAGDLSALIGLGVETMDELSTMAKLLLPTIAAAMAGGGCVGSASVWQVGALMLSDIFLSLMRDVLVPVLYCMIGTAAAGALLEQSRLSLLSKGIGKLLSWGLSAILIVFTAFLSVSNLLAGSADRLAVKVGKTVISGAVPVVGGILSDATEAVAAAALTLRGTLGVLGVFSVLALCLVPLLRMAVQYLFYQLAAFFSGMVGSQSLSKFLEQLSSAFSLMLAMTAGGAFLLLVSLLIAMMMVVTV
;
A
#
# COMPACT_ATOMS: atom_id res chain seq x y z
N MET A 1 15.85 7.97 2.95
CA MET A 1 14.43 7.63 2.91
C MET A 1 13.58 8.40 3.93
N LYS A 2 13.85 8.37 5.26
CA LYS A 2 13.04 9.11 6.26
C LYS A 2 12.93 10.62 6.00
N LYS A 3 14.00 11.29 5.59
CA LYS A 3 14.01 12.74 5.29
C LYS A 3 13.23 13.10 4.01
N LEU A 4 13.23 12.20 3.00
CA LEU A 4 12.47 12.38 1.76
C LEU A 4 10.96 12.22 2.01
N LEU A 5 10.58 11.26 2.83
CA LEU A 5 9.20 11.03 3.24
C LEU A 5 8.64 12.20 4.07
N CYS A 6 9.45 12.75 5.00
CA CYS A 6 9.07 13.94 5.76
C CYS A 6 8.98 15.21 4.89
N LEU A 7 9.84 15.35 3.87
CA LEU A 7 9.79 16.48 2.94
C LEU A 7 8.56 16.40 2.02
N LEU A 8 8.22 15.20 1.53
CA LEU A 8 6.99 14.95 0.77
C LEU A 8 5.73 15.22 1.61
N PHE A 9 5.73 14.79 2.87
CA PHE A 9 4.61 15.04 3.78
C PHE A 9 4.49 16.53 4.19
N ALA A 10 5.60 17.23 4.37
CA ALA A 10 5.62 18.67 4.65
C ALA A 10 5.20 19.51 3.43
N ALA A 11 5.61 19.11 2.22
CA ALA A 11 5.17 19.76 0.97
C ALA A 11 3.67 19.55 0.73
N PHE A 12 3.12 18.40 1.13
CA PHE A 12 1.69 18.11 1.12
C PHE A 12 0.89 19.05 2.04
N LEU A 13 1.38 19.35 3.24
CA LEU A 13 0.71 20.24 4.19
C LEU A 13 0.64 21.72 3.71
N LEU A 14 1.51 22.13 2.81
CA LEU A 14 1.60 23.54 2.35
C LEU A 14 0.70 23.85 1.12
N CYS A 15 0.09 22.85 0.47
CA CYS A 15 -0.54 23.01 -0.86
C CYS A 15 -2.08 23.10 -0.87
N VAL A 16 -2.78 23.15 0.28
CA VAL A 16 -4.25 22.96 0.29
C VAL A 16 -5.00 24.16 0.87
N SER A 17 -5.52 24.99 -0.01
CA SER A 17 -6.73 25.81 0.23
C SER A 17 -7.80 25.39 -0.80
N ALA A 18 -8.82 24.67 -0.35
CA ALA A 18 -9.88 24.14 -1.19
C ALA A 18 -11.08 25.09 -1.22
N SER A 19 -11.59 25.37 -2.42
CA SER A 19 -12.91 25.98 -2.65
C SER A 19 -13.91 24.87 -2.99
N ALA A 20 -15.16 25.03 -2.59
CA ALA A 20 -16.25 24.08 -2.86
C ALA A 20 -16.39 23.78 -4.36
N LEU A 21 -16.45 22.51 -4.71
CA LEU A 21 -16.47 22.04 -6.09
C LEU A 21 -17.37 20.81 -6.24
N GLU A 22 -18.16 20.76 -7.30
CA GLU A 22 -18.93 19.57 -7.65
C GLU A 22 -18.01 18.43 -8.11
N LEU A 23 -18.09 17.29 -7.43
CA LEU A 23 -17.26 16.11 -7.69
C LEU A 23 -17.83 15.27 -8.84
N PRO A 24 -16.99 14.61 -9.67
CA PRO A 24 -17.44 13.74 -10.76
C PRO A 24 -18.26 12.56 -10.24
N SER A 25 -19.38 12.23 -10.92
CA SER A 25 -20.21 11.07 -10.64
C SER A 25 -19.42 9.77 -10.76
N GLY A 26 -19.43 8.94 -9.72
CA GLY A 26 -18.70 7.66 -9.65
C GLY A 26 -17.62 7.61 -8.58
N LEU A 27 -17.29 8.73 -7.94
CA LEU A 27 -16.41 8.73 -6.78
C LEU A 27 -17.10 8.23 -5.49
N ASP A 28 -18.42 8.29 -5.44
CA ASP A 28 -19.25 7.91 -4.28
C ASP A 28 -19.10 6.44 -3.87
N ASP A 29 -18.71 5.57 -4.81
CA ASP A 29 -18.52 4.13 -4.55
C ASP A 29 -17.13 3.79 -4.00
N VAL A 30 -16.16 4.70 -4.16
CA VAL A 30 -14.74 4.43 -3.90
C VAL A 30 -14.16 5.30 -2.78
N VAL A 31 -14.75 6.49 -2.58
CA VAL A 31 -14.33 7.46 -1.57
C VAL A 31 -15.31 7.46 -0.41
N PRO A 32 -14.84 7.43 0.86
CA PRO A 32 -15.73 7.56 2.02
C PRO A 32 -16.59 8.83 1.94
N ARG A 33 -17.90 8.71 2.07
CA ARG A 33 -18.87 9.82 1.95
C ARG A 33 -18.54 10.99 2.89
N GLU A 34 -18.07 10.70 4.08
CA GLU A 34 -17.66 11.73 5.06
C GLU A 34 -16.53 12.65 4.55
N LEU A 35 -15.65 12.12 3.68
CA LEU A 35 -14.58 12.90 3.05
C LEU A 35 -15.12 13.71 1.87
N ILE A 36 -16.11 13.18 1.14
CA ILE A 36 -16.78 13.87 0.04
C ILE A 36 -17.58 15.06 0.59
N ASP A 37 -18.42 14.86 1.60
CA ASP A 37 -19.21 15.90 2.25
C ASP A 37 -18.32 17.02 2.82
N SER A 38 -17.13 16.65 3.32
CA SER A 38 -16.15 17.62 3.82
C SER A 38 -15.53 18.46 2.70
N ALA A 39 -15.31 17.87 1.52
CA ALA A 39 -14.77 18.56 0.36
C ALA A 39 -15.79 19.53 -0.26
N GLU A 40 -17.07 19.16 -0.31
CA GLU A 40 -18.16 20.01 -0.80
C GLU A 40 -18.45 21.18 0.13
N ALA A 41 -18.33 20.98 1.44
CA ALA A 41 -18.56 22.03 2.44
C ALA A 41 -17.45 23.11 2.46
N GLY A 42 -16.34 22.94 1.75
CA GLY A 42 -15.23 23.87 1.75
C GLY A 42 -14.48 24.00 3.09
N ASP A 43 -14.73 23.07 4.00
CA ASP A 43 -14.09 22.97 5.30
C ASP A 43 -12.64 22.43 5.18
N ASP A 44 -11.86 22.58 6.26
CA ASP A 44 -10.47 22.11 6.35
C ASP A 44 -10.39 20.58 6.14
N LEU A 45 -10.39 20.14 4.88
CA LEU A 45 -10.37 18.74 4.45
C LEU A 45 -9.20 17.97 5.10
N LEU A 46 -8.09 18.64 5.36
CA LEU A 46 -6.93 18.06 6.05
C LEU A 46 -7.22 17.73 7.50
N LEU A 47 -7.87 18.65 8.23
CA LEU A 47 -8.19 18.43 9.64
C LEU A 47 -9.25 17.32 9.80
N ARG A 48 -10.31 17.37 9.01
CA ARG A 48 -11.38 16.35 9.05
C ARG A 48 -10.90 15.00 8.55
N GLY A 49 -10.16 14.96 7.44
CA GLY A 49 -9.54 13.72 6.95
C GLY A 49 -8.57 13.11 7.96
N GLY A 50 -7.78 13.93 8.63
CA GLY A 50 -6.90 13.49 9.71
C GLY A 50 -7.67 12.94 10.92
N GLN A 51 -8.75 13.58 11.36
CA GLN A 51 -9.62 13.10 12.45
C GLN A 51 -10.33 11.80 12.08
N TYR A 52 -10.82 11.68 10.85
CA TYR A 52 -11.41 10.45 10.31
C TYR A 52 -10.42 9.29 10.36
N LEU A 53 -9.22 9.47 9.82
CA LEU A 53 -8.19 8.44 9.86
C LEU A 53 -7.79 8.06 11.29
N PHE A 54 -7.67 9.03 12.19
CA PHE A 54 -7.30 8.75 13.58
C PHE A 54 -8.37 7.98 14.34
N SER A 55 -9.65 8.31 14.15
CA SER A 55 -10.76 7.58 14.77
C SER A 55 -10.85 6.15 14.27
N HIS A 56 -10.74 5.96 12.94
CA HIS A 56 -10.75 4.64 12.32
C HIS A 56 -9.50 3.81 12.67
N PHE A 57 -8.33 4.46 12.78
CA PHE A 57 -7.10 3.80 13.23
C PHE A 57 -7.26 3.15 14.60
N ARG A 58 -7.83 3.89 15.57
CA ARG A 58 -8.03 3.39 16.92
C ARG A 58 -9.00 2.19 16.96
N ALA A 59 -10.10 2.28 16.24
CA ALA A 59 -11.09 1.20 16.15
C ALA A 59 -10.48 -0.03 15.45
N ALA A 60 -9.85 0.16 14.30
CA ALA A 60 -9.20 -0.91 13.53
C ALA A 60 -8.07 -1.60 14.32
N LEU A 61 -7.30 -0.84 15.09
CA LEU A 61 -6.24 -1.39 15.94
C LEU A 61 -6.82 -2.26 17.05
N GLN A 62 -7.89 -1.82 17.73
CA GLN A 62 -8.56 -2.60 18.77
C GLN A 62 -9.11 -3.92 18.22
N ASP A 63 -9.78 -3.88 17.06
CA ASP A 63 -10.31 -5.06 16.39
C ASP A 63 -9.19 -6.01 15.93
N ALA A 64 -8.13 -5.48 15.33
CA ALA A 64 -6.99 -6.27 14.89
C ALA A 64 -6.32 -6.99 16.07
N VAL A 65 -6.10 -6.30 17.19
CA VAL A 65 -5.51 -6.89 18.41
C VAL A 65 -6.44 -7.93 19.01
N ALA A 66 -7.74 -7.65 19.15
CA ALA A 66 -8.70 -8.57 19.76
C ALA A 66 -8.83 -9.88 18.95
N ASN A 67 -8.85 -9.79 17.62
CA ASN A 67 -8.95 -10.95 16.75
C ASN A 67 -7.65 -11.78 16.72
N SER A 68 -6.50 -11.12 16.65
CA SER A 68 -5.19 -11.80 16.59
C SER A 68 -4.75 -12.39 17.93
N LEU A 69 -5.22 -11.83 19.05
CA LEU A 69 -4.83 -12.25 20.39
C LEU A 69 -5.23 -13.70 20.69
N ARG A 70 -6.40 -14.16 20.20
CA ARG A 70 -6.87 -15.53 20.42
C ARG A 70 -5.96 -16.56 19.74
N GLY A 71 -5.61 -16.31 18.48
CA GLY A 71 -4.69 -17.17 17.72
C GLY A 71 -3.29 -17.17 18.36
N ALA A 72 -2.79 -16.01 18.72
CA ALA A 72 -1.49 -15.88 19.37
C ALA A 72 -1.43 -16.61 20.73
N MET A 73 -2.46 -16.47 21.57
CA MET A 73 -2.53 -17.21 22.85
C MET A 73 -2.56 -18.72 22.63
N ALA A 74 -3.31 -19.20 21.63
CA ALA A 74 -3.34 -20.63 21.29
C ALA A 74 -1.95 -21.15 20.87
N LEU A 75 -1.22 -20.39 20.06
CA LEU A 75 0.15 -20.72 19.65
C LEU A 75 1.15 -20.66 20.80
N MET A 76 1.02 -19.70 21.71
CA MET A 76 1.85 -19.63 22.92
C MET A 76 1.59 -20.80 23.86
N LEU A 77 0.32 -21.17 24.07
CA LEU A 77 -0.05 -22.34 24.88
C LEU A 77 0.48 -23.63 24.23
N LEU A 78 0.33 -23.76 22.93
CA LEU A 78 0.91 -24.89 22.19
C LEU A 78 2.43 -24.97 22.37
N SER A 79 3.11 -23.82 22.27
CA SER A 79 4.57 -23.75 22.49
C SER A 79 4.99 -24.18 23.89
N LEU A 80 4.23 -23.75 24.92
CA LEU A 80 4.46 -24.17 26.30
C LEU A 80 4.27 -25.68 26.46
N LEU A 81 3.18 -26.24 25.92
CA LEU A 81 2.91 -27.68 25.99
C LEU A 81 4.01 -28.50 25.31
N CYS A 82 4.40 -28.09 24.09
CA CYS A 82 5.49 -28.76 23.37
C CYS A 82 6.80 -28.70 24.14
N GLY A 83 7.17 -27.55 24.68
CA GLY A 83 8.42 -27.39 25.41
C GLY A 83 8.44 -28.18 26.74
N LEU A 84 7.31 -28.26 27.46
CA LEU A 84 7.21 -29.10 28.65
C LEU A 84 7.37 -30.58 28.32
N VAL A 85 6.75 -31.03 27.23
CA VAL A 85 6.89 -32.44 26.80
C VAL A 85 8.30 -32.72 26.29
N GLU A 86 8.91 -31.82 25.51
CA GLU A 86 10.32 -31.95 25.08
C GLU A 86 11.27 -32.02 26.28
N GLY A 87 11.12 -31.13 27.28
CA GLY A 87 11.94 -31.13 28.50
C GLY A 87 11.81 -32.39 29.33
N THR A 88 10.63 -33.02 29.39
CA THR A 88 10.43 -34.30 30.08
C THR A 88 10.91 -35.49 29.24
N ALA A 89 10.82 -35.39 27.92
CA ALA A 89 11.22 -36.45 26.98
C ALA A 89 12.74 -36.57 26.82
N GLU A 90 13.51 -35.48 27.01
CA GLU A 90 14.98 -35.51 27.07
C GLU A 90 15.50 -36.45 28.14
N SER A 91 14.79 -36.58 29.26
CA SER A 91 15.12 -37.54 30.32
C SER A 91 14.76 -39.00 29.98
N ALA A 92 13.90 -39.23 28.97
CA ALA A 92 13.41 -40.54 28.56
C ALA A 92 14.04 -41.11 27.27
N GLY A 93 14.88 -40.33 26.59
CA GLY A 93 15.58 -40.68 25.34
C GLY A 93 15.25 -39.82 24.15
N GLU A 94 16.08 -39.82 23.09
CA GLU A 94 15.98 -38.92 21.92
C GLU A 94 14.72 -39.11 21.06
N THR A 95 14.15 -40.29 21.03
CA THR A 95 13.03 -40.64 20.14
C THR A 95 11.70 -39.93 20.46
N PRO A 96 11.26 -39.82 21.74
CA PRO A 96 10.01 -39.12 22.08
C PRO A 96 10.08 -37.63 21.80
N ALA A 97 11.20 -36.97 22.06
CA ALA A 97 11.39 -35.53 21.84
C ALA A 97 11.20 -35.11 20.36
N ARG A 98 11.65 -35.93 19.43
CA ARG A 98 11.46 -35.71 17.98
C ARG A 98 10.01 -35.71 17.56
N TYR A 99 9.24 -36.68 18.02
CA TYR A 99 7.80 -36.77 17.68
C TYR A 99 7.00 -35.59 18.22
N THR A 100 7.38 -35.05 19.37
CA THR A 100 6.75 -33.87 19.97
C THR A 100 6.95 -32.64 19.09
N GLY A 101 8.17 -32.42 18.57
CA GLY A 101 8.45 -31.33 17.64
C GLY A 101 7.60 -31.39 16.36
N TYR A 102 7.44 -32.59 15.78
CA TYR A 102 6.58 -32.79 14.59
C TYR A 102 5.11 -32.50 14.87
N LEU A 103 4.58 -33.00 15.97
CA LEU A 103 3.19 -32.74 16.37
C LEU A 103 2.95 -31.27 16.67
N GLY A 104 3.93 -30.61 17.29
CA GLY A 104 3.90 -29.18 17.55
C GLY A 104 3.80 -28.34 16.27
N VAL A 105 4.66 -28.63 15.28
CA VAL A 105 4.65 -27.95 13.98
C VAL A 105 3.34 -28.22 13.22
N LEU A 106 2.84 -29.47 13.19
CA LEU A 106 1.59 -29.81 12.54
C LEU A 106 0.40 -29.11 13.18
N SER A 107 0.35 -29.05 14.50
CA SER A 107 -0.71 -28.38 15.24
C SER A 107 -0.66 -26.85 15.01
N ALA A 108 0.54 -26.27 15.01
CA ALA A 108 0.73 -24.85 14.70
C ALA A 108 0.34 -24.54 13.26
N ALA A 109 0.69 -25.39 12.30
CA ALA A 109 0.29 -25.24 10.90
C ALA A 109 -1.23 -25.28 10.73
N ALA A 110 -1.90 -26.23 11.40
CA ALA A 110 -3.35 -26.34 11.37
C ALA A 110 -4.05 -25.11 12.00
N LEU A 111 -3.56 -24.62 13.15
CA LEU A 111 -4.08 -23.42 13.81
C LEU A 111 -3.87 -22.16 12.97
N SER A 112 -2.73 -22.06 12.30
CA SER A 112 -2.35 -20.88 11.51
C SER A 112 -2.93 -20.85 10.10
N ALA A 113 -3.42 -21.98 9.58
CA ALA A 113 -3.90 -22.09 8.20
C ALA A 113 -5.07 -21.13 7.90
N GLY A 114 -6.00 -20.99 8.84
CA GLY A 114 -7.13 -20.07 8.74
C GLY A 114 -6.68 -18.60 8.69
N ASP A 115 -5.84 -18.20 9.62
CA ASP A 115 -5.30 -16.83 9.71
C ASP A 115 -4.52 -16.48 8.44
N LEU A 116 -3.70 -17.42 7.97
CA LEU A 116 -2.87 -17.23 6.79
C LEU A 116 -3.71 -17.02 5.53
N SER A 117 -4.70 -17.90 5.30
CA SER A 117 -5.61 -17.79 4.16
C SER A 117 -6.41 -16.49 4.20
N ALA A 118 -6.94 -16.11 5.37
CA ALA A 118 -7.73 -14.90 5.53
C ALA A 118 -6.89 -13.64 5.27
N LEU A 119 -5.66 -13.57 5.76
CA LEU A 119 -4.80 -12.38 5.60
C LEU A 119 -4.21 -12.26 4.20
N ILE A 120 -3.85 -13.37 3.56
CA ILE A 120 -3.42 -13.33 2.16
C ILE A 120 -4.61 -12.93 1.27
N GLY A 121 -5.81 -13.47 1.51
CA GLY A 121 -7.02 -13.07 0.83
C GLY A 121 -7.32 -11.57 0.98
N LEU A 122 -7.26 -11.06 2.20
CA LEU A 122 -7.42 -9.63 2.49
C LEU A 122 -6.40 -8.76 1.75
N GLY A 123 -5.14 -9.19 1.66
CA GLY A 123 -4.12 -8.46 0.93
C GLY A 123 -4.36 -8.46 -0.58
N VAL A 124 -4.78 -9.58 -1.16
CA VAL A 124 -5.15 -9.67 -2.59
C VAL A 124 -6.36 -8.76 -2.88
N GLU A 125 -7.41 -8.82 -2.06
CA GLU A 125 -8.59 -7.97 -2.18
C GLU A 125 -8.21 -6.48 -2.11
N THR A 126 -7.37 -6.10 -1.17
CA THR A 126 -6.86 -4.71 -1.06
C THR A 126 -6.09 -4.27 -2.31
N MET A 127 -5.30 -5.17 -2.93
CA MET A 127 -4.60 -4.86 -4.18
C MET A 127 -5.58 -4.65 -5.35
N ASP A 128 -6.67 -5.42 -5.41
CA ASP A 128 -7.71 -5.28 -6.43
C ASP A 128 -8.51 -3.97 -6.24
N GLU A 129 -8.81 -3.61 -4.99
CA GLU A 129 -9.41 -2.31 -4.65
C GLU A 129 -8.49 -1.15 -5.01
N LEU A 130 -7.18 -1.23 -4.74
CA LEU A 130 -6.19 -0.25 -5.15
C LEU A 130 -6.11 -0.11 -6.68
N SER A 131 -6.18 -1.22 -7.42
CA SER A 131 -6.22 -1.19 -8.89
C SER A 131 -7.48 -0.47 -9.40
N THR A 132 -8.63 -0.74 -8.78
CA THR A 132 -9.90 -0.07 -9.12
C THR A 132 -9.83 1.43 -8.82
N MET A 133 -9.32 1.80 -7.66
CA MET A 133 -9.07 3.20 -7.30
C MET A 133 -8.15 3.90 -8.31
N ALA A 134 -7.06 3.24 -8.72
CA ALA A 134 -6.14 3.79 -9.71
C ALA A 134 -6.87 4.10 -11.03
N LYS A 135 -7.70 3.18 -11.50
CA LYS A 135 -8.47 3.31 -12.74
C LYS A 135 -9.52 4.43 -12.70
N LEU A 136 -10.00 4.79 -11.52
CA LEU A 136 -10.94 5.90 -11.33
C LEU A 136 -10.24 7.24 -11.10
N LEU A 137 -9.30 7.30 -10.16
CA LEU A 137 -8.67 8.55 -9.75
C LEU A 137 -7.65 9.09 -10.76
N LEU A 138 -6.82 8.23 -11.37
CA LEU A 138 -5.77 8.73 -12.26
C LEU A 138 -6.31 9.42 -13.51
N PRO A 139 -7.37 8.93 -14.21
CA PRO A 139 -7.96 9.64 -15.33
C PRO A 139 -8.64 10.96 -14.94
N THR A 140 -9.32 10.99 -13.79
CA THR A 140 -10.01 12.22 -13.33
C THR A 140 -9.02 13.34 -13.02
N ILE A 141 -7.91 13.00 -12.35
CA ILE A 141 -6.82 13.95 -12.06
C ILE A 141 -6.13 14.39 -13.35
N ALA A 142 -5.92 13.48 -14.32
CA ALA A 142 -5.33 13.82 -15.60
C ALA A 142 -6.22 14.78 -16.40
N ALA A 143 -7.55 14.59 -16.37
CA ALA A 143 -8.50 15.50 -16.99
C ALA A 143 -8.43 16.90 -16.35
N ALA A 144 -8.34 16.98 -15.02
CA ALA A 144 -8.15 18.23 -14.31
C ALA A 144 -6.79 18.89 -14.64
N MET A 145 -5.71 18.11 -14.78
CA MET A 145 -4.41 18.60 -15.23
C MET A 145 -4.47 19.19 -16.65
N ALA A 146 -5.14 18.50 -17.56
CA ALA A 146 -5.32 18.94 -18.95
C ALA A 146 -6.12 20.26 -19.01
N GLY A 147 -7.19 20.40 -18.22
CA GLY A 147 -7.96 21.64 -18.06
C GLY A 147 -7.13 22.80 -17.50
N GLY A 148 -6.14 22.52 -16.66
CA GLY A 148 -5.17 23.47 -16.14
C GLY A 148 -4.04 23.84 -17.11
N GLY A 149 -4.09 23.40 -18.38
CA GLY A 149 -3.07 23.72 -19.39
C GLY A 149 -1.91 22.73 -19.50
N CYS A 150 -1.91 21.65 -18.69
CA CYS A 150 -0.87 20.62 -18.68
C CYS A 150 -1.23 19.43 -19.61
N VAL A 151 -1.69 19.66 -20.85
CA VAL A 151 -2.25 18.62 -21.72
C VAL A 151 -1.24 17.53 -22.04
N GLY A 152 0.00 17.92 -22.38
CA GLY A 152 1.07 16.99 -22.75
C GLY A 152 1.53 16.13 -21.56
N SER A 153 1.79 16.76 -20.42
CA SER A 153 2.18 16.06 -19.21
C SER A 153 1.05 15.20 -18.62
N ALA A 154 -0.20 15.67 -18.68
CA ALA A 154 -1.36 14.90 -18.24
C ALA A 154 -1.51 13.58 -18.96
N SER A 155 -1.40 13.58 -20.29
CA SER A 155 -1.55 12.37 -21.11
C SER A 155 -0.44 11.34 -20.87
N VAL A 156 0.82 11.80 -20.84
CA VAL A 156 1.98 10.91 -20.59
C VAL A 156 1.92 10.34 -19.19
N TRP A 157 1.64 11.18 -18.20
CA TRP A 157 1.52 10.76 -16.81
C TRP A 157 0.36 9.75 -16.63
N GLN A 158 -0.82 10.05 -17.17
CA GLN A 158 -2.00 9.19 -17.04
C GLN A 158 -1.73 7.78 -17.59
N VAL A 159 -1.27 7.69 -18.83
CA VAL A 159 -1.01 6.40 -19.49
C VAL A 159 0.07 5.64 -18.73
N GLY A 160 1.16 6.31 -18.38
CA GLY A 160 2.27 5.69 -17.68
C GLY A 160 1.91 5.25 -16.25
N ALA A 161 1.25 6.10 -15.47
CA ALA A 161 0.84 5.78 -14.11
C ALA A 161 -0.19 4.64 -14.08
N LEU A 162 -1.19 4.64 -14.97
CA LEU A 162 -2.17 3.56 -15.08
C LEU A 162 -1.53 2.24 -15.48
N MET A 163 -0.76 2.23 -16.59
CA MET A 163 -0.14 0.99 -17.07
C MET A 163 0.81 0.39 -16.04
N LEU A 164 1.66 1.21 -15.43
CA LEU A 164 2.60 0.72 -14.44
C LEU A 164 1.92 0.27 -13.15
N SER A 165 0.92 1.01 -12.66
CA SER A 165 0.16 0.59 -11.48
C SER A 165 -0.53 -0.76 -11.72
N ASP A 166 -1.17 -0.94 -12.86
CA ASP A 166 -1.86 -2.18 -13.20
C ASP A 166 -0.87 -3.35 -13.36
N ILE A 167 0.25 -3.14 -14.07
CA ILE A 167 1.30 -4.16 -14.22
C ILE A 167 1.88 -4.55 -12.86
N PHE A 168 2.18 -3.59 -11.99
CA PHE A 168 2.81 -3.87 -10.71
C PHE A 168 1.87 -4.54 -9.72
N LEU A 169 0.61 -4.10 -9.64
CA LEU A 169 -0.39 -4.74 -8.81
C LEU A 169 -0.70 -6.16 -9.30
N SER A 170 -0.81 -6.36 -10.62
CA SER A 170 -0.98 -7.69 -11.22
C SER A 170 0.24 -8.58 -10.96
N LEU A 171 1.46 -8.07 -11.08
CA LEU A 171 2.67 -8.83 -10.80
C LEU A 171 2.74 -9.25 -9.33
N MET A 172 2.38 -8.36 -8.41
CA MET A 172 2.30 -8.69 -6.98
C MET A 172 1.28 -9.81 -6.73
N ARG A 173 0.07 -9.68 -7.28
CA ARG A 173 -1.01 -10.66 -7.10
C ARG A 173 -0.73 -11.99 -7.80
N ASP A 174 -0.35 -11.95 -9.07
CA ASP A 174 -0.32 -13.14 -9.93
C ASP A 174 1.01 -13.90 -9.87
N VAL A 175 2.09 -13.26 -9.40
CA VAL A 175 3.42 -13.87 -9.30
C VAL A 175 3.91 -13.93 -7.86
N LEU A 176 3.94 -12.81 -7.14
CA LEU A 176 4.53 -12.78 -5.81
C LEU A 176 3.69 -13.54 -4.78
N VAL A 177 2.36 -13.47 -4.85
CA VAL A 177 1.46 -14.20 -3.93
C VAL A 177 1.58 -15.73 -4.09
N PRO A 178 1.55 -16.33 -5.29
CA PRO A 178 1.81 -17.77 -5.45
C PRO A 178 3.20 -18.19 -4.96
N VAL A 179 4.22 -17.37 -5.18
CA VAL A 179 5.58 -17.65 -4.66
C VAL A 179 5.61 -17.56 -3.13
N LEU A 180 4.80 -16.69 -2.52
CA LEU A 180 4.62 -16.63 -1.07
C LEU A 180 4.01 -17.93 -0.53
N TYR A 181 2.99 -18.50 -1.19
CA TYR A 181 2.45 -19.81 -0.83
C TYR A 181 3.51 -20.93 -0.93
N CYS A 182 4.35 -20.91 -1.96
CA CYS A 182 5.48 -21.84 -2.08
C CYS A 182 6.47 -21.68 -0.92
N MET A 183 6.76 -20.45 -0.49
CA MET A 183 7.62 -20.17 0.67
C MET A 183 7.03 -20.79 1.94
N ILE A 184 5.74 -20.63 2.19
CA ILE A 184 5.06 -21.16 3.36
C ILE A 184 5.06 -22.70 3.34
N GLY A 185 4.75 -23.31 2.18
CA GLY A 185 4.79 -24.76 2.01
C GLY A 185 6.17 -25.36 2.26
N THR A 186 7.22 -24.71 1.73
CA THR A 186 8.62 -25.14 1.98
C THR A 186 9.05 -24.90 3.42
N ALA A 187 8.52 -23.88 4.10
CA ALA A 187 8.73 -23.61 5.51
C ALA A 187 8.14 -24.73 6.39
N ALA A 188 6.89 -25.11 6.14
CA ALA A 188 6.20 -26.19 6.85
C ALA A 188 6.93 -27.53 6.65
N ALA A 189 7.23 -27.87 5.39
CA ALA A 189 7.97 -29.09 5.07
C ALA A 189 9.38 -29.11 5.72
N GLY A 190 10.08 -28.00 5.73
CA GLY A 190 11.41 -27.87 6.34
C GLY A 190 11.38 -28.03 7.85
N ALA A 191 10.33 -27.55 8.51
CA ALA A 191 10.16 -27.72 9.96
C ALA A 191 9.76 -29.14 10.33
N LEU A 192 8.93 -29.80 9.52
CA LEU A 192 8.50 -31.18 9.74
C LEU A 192 9.62 -32.20 9.49
N LEU A 193 10.42 -32.01 8.45
CA LEU A 193 11.46 -32.96 8.08
C LEU A 193 12.81 -32.68 8.77
N GLU A 194 12.91 -31.61 9.57
CA GLU A 194 14.15 -31.11 10.19
C GLU A 194 15.32 -30.93 9.18
N GLN A 195 14.96 -30.78 7.90
CA GLN A 195 15.95 -30.64 6.85
C GLN A 195 16.39 -29.18 6.71
N SER A 196 17.62 -28.89 7.04
CA SER A 196 18.24 -27.58 6.89
C SER A 196 18.17 -27.04 5.46
N ARG A 197 18.17 -27.92 4.45
CA ARG A 197 18.09 -27.51 3.03
C ARG A 197 16.74 -26.87 2.66
N LEU A 198 15.62 -27.43 3.15
CA LEU A 198 14.26 -26.87 2.89
C LEU A 198 14.06 -25.53 3.61
N SER A 199 14.59 -25.42 4.83
CA SER A 199 14.58 -24.14 5.55
C SER A 199 15.43 -23.06 4.85
N LEU A 200 16.57 -23.43 4.26
CA LEU A 200 17.37 -22.52 3.44
C LEU A 200 16.64 -22.12 2.15
N LEU A 201 15.92 -23.04 1.52
CA LEU A 201 15.10 -22.75 0.33
C LEU A 201 13.99 -21.75 0.65
N SER A 202 13.23 -21.94 1.73
CA SER A 202 12.20 -20.99 2.18
C SER A 202 12.77 -19.60 2.44
N LYS A 203 13.90 -19.50 3.14
CA LYS A 203 14.60 -18.22 3.36
C LYS A 203 15.10 -17.59 2.05
N GLY A 204 15.54 -18.40 1.10
CA GLY A 204 15.96 -17.96 -0.24
C GLY A 204 14.79 -17.37 -1.02
N ILE A 205 13.64 -18.04 -1.02
CA ILE A 205 12.40 -17.56 -1.64
C ILE A 205 11.96 -16.23 -1.00
N GLY A 206 11.99 -16.11 0.33
CA GLY A 206 11.67 -14.88 1.03
C GLY A 206 12.58 -13.70 0.64
N LYS A 207 13.89 -13.94 0.49
CA LYS A 207 14.82 -12.91 -0.03
C LYS A 207 14.52 -12.53 -1.47
N LEU A 208 14.20 -13.50 -2.33
CA LEU A 208 13.82 -13.24 -3.71
C LEU A 208 12.55 -12.39 -3.81
N LEU A 209 11.53 -12.69 -3.01
CA LEU A 209 10.31 -11.89 -2.91
C LEU A 209 10.60 -10.46 -2.45
N SER A 210 11.39 -10.28 -1.41
CA SER A 210 11.79 -8.97 -0.89
C SER A 210 12.59 -8.16 -1.92
N TRP A 211 13.52 -8.81 -2.63
CA TRP A 211 14.29 -8.17 -3.69
C TRP A 211 13.40 -7.81 -4.89
N GLY A 212 12.51 -8.70 -5.31
CA GLY A 212 11.56 -8.46 -6.39
C GLY A 212 10.64 -7.27 -6.09
N LEU A 213 10.08 -7.21 -4.88
CA LEU A 213 9.26 -6.09 -4.43
C LEU A 213 10.04 -4.77 -4.44
N SER A 214 11.27 -4.78 -3.92
CA SER A 214 12.13 -3.59 -3.93
C SER A 214 12.47 -3.12 -5.34
N ALA A 215 12.75 -4.04 -6.26
CA ALA A 215 13.02 -3.73 -7.66
C ALA A 215 11.80 -3.08 -8.34
N ILE A 216 10.59 -3.63 -8.11
CA ILE A 216 9.33 -3.07 -8.62
C ILE A 216 9.17 -1.62 -8.15
N LEU A 217 9.30 -1.35 -6.85
CA LEU A 217 9.15 -0.01 -6.27
C LEU A 217 10.19 0.98 -6.83
N ILE A 218 11.44 0.55 -7.00
CA ILE A 218 12.51 1.39 -7.56
C ILE A 218 12.21 1.74 -9.02
N VAL A 219 11.85 0.75 -9.85
CA VAL A 219 11.54 0.97 -11.27
C VAL A 219 10.36 1.93 -11.43
N PHE A 220 9.30 1.74 -10.63
CA PHE A 220 8.13 2.62 -10.66
C PHE A 220 8.50 4.06 -10.28
N THR A 221 9.19 4.24 -9.16
CA THR A 221 9.59 5.57 -8.67
C THR A 221 10.53 6.26 -9.67
N ALA A 222 11.45 5.53 -10.27
CA ALA A 222 12.34 6.05 -11.31
C ALA A 222 11.56 6.49 -12.55
N PHE A 223 10.59 5.68 -13.02
CA PHE A 223 9.73 6.03 -14.15
C PHE A 223 8.94 7.32 -13.89
N LEU A 224 8.26 7.42 -12.75
CA LEU A 224 7.50 8.61 -12.41
C LEU A 224 8.39 9.87 -12.32
N SER A 225 9.60 9.72 -11.79
CA SER A 225 10.56 10.82 -11.71
C SER A 225 11.00 11.30 -13.09
N VAL A 226 11.30 10.40 -14.00
CA VAL A 226 11.69 10.71 -15.37
C VAL A 226 10.50 11.31 -16.15
N SER A 227 9.31 10.77 -16.02
CA SER A 227 8.10 11.27 -16.67
C SER A 227 7.80 12.72 -16.30
N ASN A 228 8.00 13.08 -15.03
CA ASN A 228 7.82 14.45 -14.56
C ASN A 228 8.82 15.44 -15.20
N LEU A 229 10.08 15.04 -15.34
CA LEU A 229 11.12 15.88 -15.96
C LEU A 229 10.85 16.12 -17.46
N LEU A 230 10.39 15.10 -18.19
CA LEU A 230 10.14 15.19 -19.62
C LEU A 230 8.87 16.00 -19.93
N ALA A 231 7.82 15.81 -19.16
CA ALA A 231 6.51 16.43 -19.39
C ALA A 231 6.54 17.96 -19.17
N GLY A 232 7.20 18.45 -18.13
CA GLY A 232 7.19 19.87 -17.78
C GLY A 232 7.85 20.80 -18.79
N SER A 233 8.72 20.31 -19.67
CA SER A 233 9.35 21.12 -20.73
C SER A 233 8.44 21.31 -21.96
N ALA A 234 7.63 20.33 -22.30
CA ALA A 234 6.71 20.40 -23.44
C ALA A 234 5.53 21.35 -23.19
N ASP A 235 4.95 21.30 -21.98
CA ASP A 235 3.79 22.12 -21.64
C ASP A 235 4.10 23.61 -21.53
N ARG A 236 5.29 23.99 -21.05
CA ARG A 236 5.74 25.40 -21.03
C ARG A 236 5.80 26.04 -22.40
N LEU A 237 6.22 25.28 -23.42
CA LEU A 237 6.25 25.75 -24.81
C LEU A 237 4.84 25.88 -25.39
N ALA A 238 3.96 24.91 -25.15
CA ALA A 238 2.58 24.92 -25.64
C ALA A 238 1.76 26.11 -25.10
N VAL A 239 1.84 26.39 -23.81
CA VAL A 239 1.16 27.53 -23.17
C VAL A 239 1.69 28.86 -23.69
N LYS A 240 3.01 29.00 -23.82
CA LYS A 240 3.63 30.23 -24.32
C LYS A 240 3.24 30.53 -25.76
N VAL A 241 3.24 29.52 -26.63
CA VAL A 241 2.81 29.65 -28.05
C VAL A 241 1.30 29.96 -28.12
N GLY A 242 0.47 29.27 -27.34
CA GLY A 242 -0.97 29.50 -27.26
C GLY A 242 -1.31 30.93 -26.87
N LYS A 243 -0.73 31.47 -25.80
CA LYS A 243 -0.93 32.87 -25.39
C LYS A 243 -0.53 33.87 -26.48
N THR A 244 0.61 33.64 -27.15
CA THR A 244 1.11 34.55 -28.19
C THR A 244 0.21 34.53 -29.44
N VAL A 245 -0.33 33.38 -29.82
CA VAL A 245 -1.24 33.25 -30.98
C VAL A 245 -2.59 33.89 -30.70
N ILE A 246 -3.17 33.65 -29.50
CA ILE A 246 -4.50 34.19 -29.14
C ILE A 246 -4.44 35.70 -28.95
N SER A 247 -3.43 36.25 -28.30
CA SER A 247 -3.29 37.70 -28.07
C SER A 247 -2.98 38.45 -29.36
N GLY A 248 -2.33 37.82 -30.34
CA GLY A 248 -1.98 38.46 -31.63
C GLY A 248 -3.07 38.39 -32.70
N ALA A 249 -4.00 37.44 -32.61
CA ALA A 249 -4.96 37.18 -33.69
C ALA A 249 -6.24 38.05 -33.63
N VAL A 250 -6.68 38.53 -32.44
CA VAL A 250 -7.92 39.31 -32.31
C VAL A 250 -7.79 40.41 -31.27
N PRO A 251 -7.54 41.66 -31.69
CA PRO A 251 -7.18 42.79 -30.77
C PRO A 251 -8.28 43.22 -29.80
N VAL A 252 -9.55 42.94 -30.04
CA VAL A 252 -10.67 43.41 -29.20
C VAL A 252 -11.28 42.29 -28.34
N VAL A 253 -11.21 41.01 -28.77
CA VAL A 253 -11.81 39.90 -28.07
C VAL A 253 -10.73 39.05 -27.35
N GLY A 254 -9.46 39.23 -27.69
CA GLY A 254 -8.35 38.44 -27.16
C GLY A 254 -8.18 38.58 -25.64
N GLY A 255 -8.48 39.77 -25.07
CA GLY A 255 -8.45 39.98 -23.62
C GLY A 255 -9.51 39.11 -22.87
N ILE A 256 -10.76 39.19 -23.29
CA ILE A 256 -11.87 38.44 -22.68
C ILE A 256 -11.63 36.91 -22.78
N LEU A 257 -11.12 36.46 -23.91
CA LEU A 257 -10.80 35.05 -24.13
C LEU A 257 -9.59 34.60 -23.27
N SER A 258 -8.59 35.46 -23.12
CA SER A 258 -7.45 35.23 -22.23
C SER A 258 -7.90 35.10 -20.76
N ASP A 259 -8.74 36.02 -20.28
CA ASP A 259 -9.27 36.02 -18.92
C ASP A 259 -10.14 34.80 -18.63
N ALA A 260 -11.00 34.42 -19.59
CA ALA A 260 -11.80 33.19 -19.50
C ALA A 260 -10.93 31.93 -19.44
N THR A 261 -9.86 31.86 -20.27
CA THR A 261 -8.92 30.74 -20.26
C THR A 261 -8.17 30.67 -18.93
N GLU A 262 -7.76 31.81 -18.37
CA GLU A 262 -7.08 31.88 -17.09
C GLU A 262 -8.01 31.48 -15.93
N ALA A 263 -9.27 31.86 -15.94
CA ALA A 263 -10.28 31.46 -14.97
C ALA A 263 -10.56 29.94 -15.01
N VAL A 264 -10.67 29.37 -16.22
CA VAL A 264 -10.84 27.90 -16.39
C VAL A 264 -9.60 27.15 -15.90
N ALA A 265 -8.39 27.64 -16.23
CA ALA A 265 -7.15 27.03 -15.74
C ALA A 265 -7.03 27.10 -14.21
N ALA A 266 -7.40 28.22 -13.60
CA ALA A 266 -7.41 28.38 -12.14
C ALA A 266 -8.40 27.40 -11.46
N ALA A 267 -9.63 27.27 -12.01
CA ALA A 267 -10.61 26.32 -11.52
C ALA A 267 -10.13 24.85 -11.64
N ALA A 268 -9.52 24.50 -12.78
CA ALA A 268 -8.97 23.17 -12.98
C ALA A 268 -7.79 22.84 -12.04
N LEU A 269 -6.96 23.83 -11.71
CA LEU A 269 -5.88 23.67 -10.71
C LEU A 269 -6.45 23.46 -9.31
N THR A 270 -7.50 24.15 -8.93
CA THR A 270 -8.20 23.95 -7.66
C THR A 270 -8.82 22.56 -7.58
N LEU A 271 -9.54 22.13 -8.63
CA LEU A 271 -10.13 20.80 -8.74
C LEU A 271 -9.08 19.70 -8.59
N ARG A 272 -7.95 19.82 -9.27
CA ARG A 272 -6.83 18.89 -9.16
C ARG A 272 -6.31 18.79 -7.73
N GLY A 273 -6.15 19.91 -7.04
CA GLY A 273 -5.72 19.96 -5.64
C GLY A 273 -6.68 19.19 -4.73
N THR A 274 -7.97 19.47 -4.84
CA THR A 274 -9.03 18.83 -4.04
C THR A 274 -9.11 17.33 -4.32
N LEU A 275 -9.16 16.92 -5.59
CA LEU A 275 -9.18 15.51 -5.99
C LEU A 275 -7.93 14.76 -5.55
N GLY A 276 -6.77 15.41 -5.61
CA GLY A 276 -5.52 14.81 -5.16
C GLY A 276 -5.52 14.53 -3.65
N VAL A 277 -5.98 15.50 -2.85
CA VAL A 277 -6.09 15.34 -1.38
C VAL A 277 -7.11 14.27 -1.02
N LEU A 278 -8.29 14.29 -1.63
CA LEU A 278 -9.30 13.25 -1.45
C LEU A 278 -8.76 11.88 -1.82
N GLY A 279 -8.08 11.76 -2.95
CA GLY A 279 -7.46 10.52 -3.40
C GLY A 279 -6.45 9.98 -2.40
N VAL A 280 -5.59 10.84 -1.85
CA VAL A 280 -4.61 10.44 -0.83
C VAL A 280 -5.29 9.92 0.44
N PHE A 281 -6.29 10.64 0.97
CA PHE A 281 -7.03 10.19 2.15
C PHE A 281 -7.81 8.91 1.89
N SER A 282 -8.38 8.75 0.69
CA SER A 282 -9.11 7.53 0.31
C SER A 282 -8.20 6.31 0.24
N VAL A 283 -7.01 6.43 -0.38
CA VAL A 283 -6.01 5.35 -0.41
C VAL A 283 -5.56 5.01 1.01
N LEU A 284 -5.31 6.00 1.86
CA LEU A 284 -4.92 5.77 3.24
C LEU A 284 -6.04 5.09 4.04
N ALA A 285 -7.29 5.52 3.89
CA ALA A 285 -8.45 4.94 4.56
C ALA A 285 -8.67 3.48 4.15
N LEU A 286 -8.60 3.19 2.85
CA LEU A 286 -8.75 1.85 2.29
C LEU A 286 -7.68 0.90 2.82
N CYS A 287 -6.43 1.32 2.84
CA CYS A 287 -5.32 0.47 3.27
C CYS A 287 -5.16 0.36 4.79
N LEU A 288 -5.76 1.26 5.57
CA LEU A 288 -5.56 1.35 7.02
C LEU A 288 -5.88 0.04 7.75
N VAL A 289 -7.06 -0.52 7.52
CA VAL A 289 -7.53 -1.75 8.19
C VAL A 289 -6.70 -2.97 7.77
N PRO A 290 -6.49 -3.26 6.47
CA PRO A 290 -5.66 -4.38 6.04
C PRO A 290 -4.23 -4.30 6.57
N LEU A 291 -3.58 -3.15 6.47
CA LEU A 291 -2.20 -2.98 6.94
C LEU A 291 -2.08 -3.17 8.46
N LEU A 292 -3.04 -2.65 9.24
CA LEU A 292 -3.05 -2.84 10.68
C LEU A 292 -3.24 -4.31 11.06
N ARG A 293 -4.17 -5.02 10.43
CA ARG A 293 -4.39 -6.45 10.68
C ARG A 293 -3.14 -7.27 10.39
N MET A 294 -2.50 -7.06 9.25
CA MET A 294 -1.26 -7.76 8.87
C MET A 294 -0.10 -7.41 9.81
N ALA A 295 0.05 -6.13 10.21
CA ALA A 295 1.10 -5.69 11.12
C ALA A 295 0.94 -6.30 12.51
N VAL A 296 -0.28 -6.30 13.05
CA VAL A 296 -0.58 -6.89 14.35
C VAL A 296 -0.33 -8.40 14.33
N GLN A 297 -0.78 -9.10 13.28
CA GLN A 297 -0.57 -10.53 13.11
C GLN A 297 0.92 -10.87 13.01
N TYR A 298 1.68 -10.11 12.21
CA TYR A 298 3.13 -10.23 12.14
C TYR A 298 3.78 -10.16 13.53
N LEU A 299 3.41 -9.15 14.33
CA LEU A 299 3.95 -8.97 15.67
C LEU A 299 3.61 -10.13 16.60
N PHE A 300 2.38 -10.61 16.59
CA PHE A 300 1.97 -11.73 17.43
C PHE A 300 2.65 -13.04 17.06
N TYR A 301 2.83 -13.32 15.77
CA TYR A 301 3.58 -14.50 15.34
C TYR A 301 5.07 -14.39 15.65
N GLN A 302 5.64 -13.18 15.59
CA GLN A 302 7.02 -12.94 16.02
C GLN A 302 7.20 -13.17 17.52
N LEU A 303 6.24 -12.72 18.33
CA LEU A 303 6.22 -12.97 19.77
C LEU A 303 6.08 -14.48 20.08
N ALA A 304 5.16 -15.17 19.40
CA ALA A 304 4.97 -16.61 19.57
C ALA A 304 6.24 -17.39 19.18
N ALA A 305 6.93 -17.00 18.11
CA ALA A 305 8.21 -17.59 17.71
C ALA A 305 9.30 -17.40 18.77
N PHE A 306 9.38 -16.20 19.34
CA PHE A 306 10.31 -15.89 20.43
C PHE A 306 10.04 -16.73 21.69
N PHE A 307 8.77 -16.80 22.11
CA PHE A 307 8.37 -17.64 23.26
C PHE A 307 8.67 -19.12 23.02
N SER A 308 8.37 -19.64 21.83
CA SER A 308 8.66 -21.02 21.47
C SER A 308 10.15 -21.34 21.54
N GLY A 309 11.00 -20.40 21.10
CA GLY A 309 12.46 -20.53 21.21
C GLY A 309 12.98 -20.52 22.66
N MET A 310 12.35 -19.75 23.55
CA MET A 310 12.69 -19.72 24.98
C MET A 310 12.32 -21.00 25.73
N VAL A 311 11.23 -21.64 25.36
CA VAL A 311 10.71 -22.84 26.01
C VAL A 311 11.41 -24.13 25.49
N GLY A 312 12.24 -24.02 24.47
CA GLY A 312 13.11 -25.10 23.97
C GLY A 312 12.65 -25.76 22.66
N SER A 313 11.45 -25.49 22.15
CA SER A 313 10.97 -26.09 20.90
C SER A 313 11.53 -25.34 19.66
N GLN A 314 12.72 -25.71 19.24
CA GLN A 314 13.43 -25.08 18.12
C GLN A 314 12.72 -25.24 16.76
N SER A 315 12.11 -26.39 16.49
CA SER A 315 11.44 -26.66 15.22
C SER A 315 10.19 -25.81 15.09
N LEU A 316 9.40 -25.67 16.16
CA LEU A 316 8.22 -24.83 16.22
C LEU A 316 8.59 -23.33 16.13
N SER A 317 9.61 -22.90 16.85
CA SER A 317 10.09 -21.50 16.78
C SER A 317 10.50 -21.10 15.37
N LYS A 318 11.30 -21.92 14.67
CA LYS A 318 11.71 -21.68 13.28
C LYS A 318 10.51 -21.63 12.32
N PHE A 319 9.51 -22.47 12.51
CA PHE A 319 8.29 -22.47 11.70
C PHE A 319 7.51 -21.17 11.89
N LEU A 320 7.28 -20.76 13.15
CA LEU A 320 6.55 -19.52 13.46
C LEU A 320 7.30 -18.27 12.99
N GLU A 321 8.65 -18.25 13.04
CA GLU A 321 9.48 -17.19 12.47
C GLU A 321 9.28 -17.06 10.94
N GLN A 322 9.21 -18.17 10.23
CA GLN A 322 8.99 -18.18 8.79
C GLN A 322 7.56 -17.75 8.43
N LEU A 323 6.57 -18.14 9.23
CA LEU A 323 5.19 -17.67 9.08
C LEU A 323 5.09 -16.15 9.31
N SER A 324 5.72 -15.65 10.37
CA SER A 324 5.85 -14.20 10.63
C SER A 324 6.48 -13.49 9.43
N SER A 325 7.54 -14.05 8.83
CA SER A 325 8.15 -13.50 7.62
C SER A 325 7.17 -13.45 6.43
N ALA A 326 6.29 -14.44 6.29
CA ALA A 326 5.26 -14.43 5.25
C ALA A 326 4.25 -13.29 5.45
N PHE A 327 3.80 -13.05 6.68
CA PHE A 327 2.93 -11.90 6.99
C PHE A 327 3.62 -10.57 6.74
N SER A 328 4.92 -10.45 7.07
CA SER A 328 5.72 -9.27 6.78
C SER A 328 5.83 -8.99 5.27
N LEU A 329 6.02 -10.03 4.47
CA LEU A 329 6.06 -9.90 3.00
C LEU A 329 4.72 -9.47 2.43
N MET A 330 3.61 -10.06 2.89
CA MET A 330 2.26 -9.66 2.46
C MET A 330 1.95 -8.21 2.84
N LEU A 331 2.29 -7.81 4.07
CA LEU A 331 2.22 -6.42 4.52
C LEU A 331 3.03 -5.49 3.60
N ALA A 332 4.26 -5.89 3.23
CA ALA A 332 5.12 -5.08 2.38
C ALA A 332 4.58 -4.97 0.94
N MET A 333 3.96 -6.02 0.39
CA MET A 333 3.30 -5.99 -0.92
C MET A 333 2.10 -5.04 -0.92
N THR A 334 1.21 -5.16 0.05
CA THR A 334 0.02 -4.29 0.17
C THR A 334 0.41 -2.83 0.43
N ALA A 335 1.36 -2.59 1.34
CA ALA A 335 1.90 -1.26 1.59
C ALA A 335 2.63 -0.69 0.36
N GLY A 336 3.31 -1.54 -0.40
CA GLY A 336 3.95 -1.18 -1.67
C GLY A 336 2.93 -0.70 -2.70
N GLY A 337 1.82 -1.41 -2.89
CA GLY A 337 0.72 -1.01 -3.79
C GLY A 337 0.13 0.35 -3.40
N ALA A 338 -0.18 0.54 -2.11
CA ALA A 338 -0.63 1.83 -1.58
C ALA A 338 0.39 2.95 -1.82
N PHE A 339 1.68 2.68 -1.58
CA PHE A 339 2.76 3.62 -1.82
C PHE A 339 2.86 4.04 -3.29
N LEU A 340 2.71 3.11 -4.23
CA LEU A 340 2.71 3.41 -5.66
C LEU A 340 1.62 4.41 -6.04
N LEU A 341 0.39 4.19 -5.56
CA LEU A 341 -0.72 5.12 -5.79
C LEU A 341 -0.50 6.47 -5.13
N LEU A 342 -0.09 6.49 -3.86
CA LEU A 342 0.20 7.74 -3.14
C LEU A 342 1.26 8.56 -3.86
N VAL A 343 2.36 7.96 -4.32
CA VAL A 343 3.40 8.66 -5.06
C VAL A 343 2.87 9.17 -6.40
N SER A 344 2.04 8.39 -7.11
CA SER A 344 1.41 8.85 -8.36
C SER A 344 0.54 10.08 -8.14
N LEU A 345 -0.32 10.07 -7.11
CA LEU A 345 -1.19 11.20 -6.75
C LEU A 345 -0.40 12.44 -6.34
N LEU A 346 0.63 12.27 -5.51
CA LEU A 346 1.49 13.38 -5.07
C LEU A 346 2.24 14.02 -6.25
N ILE A 347 2.78 13.22 -7.16
CA ILE A 347 3.46 13.74 -8.36
C ILE A 347 2.47 14.49 -9.25
N ALA A 348 1.26 13.96 -9.46
CA ALA A 348 0.22 14.66 -10.20
C ALA A 348 -0.11 16.03 -9.59
N MET A 349 -0.19 16.11 -8.25
CA MET A 349 -0.43 17.36 -7.55
C MET A 349 0.75 18.36 -7.69
N MET A 350 1.98 17.88 -7.79
CA MET A 350 3.17 18.72 -7.92
C MET A 350 3.45 19.22 -9.35
N MET A 351 2.83 18.62 -10.37
CA MET A 351 2.98 19.05 -11.76
C MET A 351 2.28 20.40 -11.98
N VAL A 352 2.94 21.51 -11.69
CA VAL A 352 2.44 22.88 -11.92
C VAL A 352 3.13 23.47 -13.15
N VAL A 353 2.33 23.98 -14.08
CA VAL A 353 2.85 24.91 -15.09
C VAL A 353 3.01 26.26 -14.39
N THR A 354 4.24 26.64 -14.09
CA THR A 354 4.56 28.03 -13.73
C THR A 354 4.39 28.86 -15.00
N VAL A 355 3.29 29.60 -15.08
CA VAL A 355 2.97 30.55 -16.17
C VAL A 355 3.87 31.77 -16.07
#